data_221ecd2f0e57eed0c3d0409aee862e5c
#
_entry.id   221ecd2f0e57eed0c3d0409aee862e5c
#
_cell.length_a   1.000
_cell.length_b   1.000
_cell.length_c   1.000
_cell.angle_alpha   90.00
_cell.angle_beta   90.00
_cell.angle_gamma   90.00
#
_symmetry.space_group_name_H-M   'P 1'
#
loop_
_entity.id
_entity.type
_entity.pdbx_description
1 polymer ?
#
loop_
_entity_poly.entity_id
_entity_poly.type
_entity_poly.pdbx_seq_one_letter_code
_entity_poly.pdbx_strand_id
1 'polypeptide(L)'
;MYYILDPQGNICGESLDLFTPAEGRRIVAKSDYSPDPAAALSKAKAAKLHEAATAAQGFIDRVAGLDTVPPFERDSWASQALEAQAWAADHDAETPILAGIAKARGVPLDTLRERALAKSNAYTALTASVAGQRQAFEDRIHAAGDLDALGAITIRYALPLLPMMPATDAGGEA
;
A
#
# COMPACT_ATOMS: atom_id res chain seq x y z
N MET A 1 20.86 -33.03 19.40
CA MET A 1 20.76 -31.66 18.82
C MET A 1 19.65 -30.90 19.55
N TYR A 2 19.92 -29.67 19.95
CA TYR A 2 19.06 -28.88 20.83
C TYR A 2 18.82 -27.48 20.23
N TYR A 3 17.68 -26.90 20.52
CA TYR A 3 17.40 -25.46 20.29
C TYR A 3 17.72 -24.68 21.58
N ILE A 4 18.28 -23.49 21.39
CA ILE A 4 18.42 -22.48 22.44
C ILE A 4 17.27 -21.50 22.23
N LEU A 5 16.43 -21.34 23.26
CA LEU A 5 15.27 -20.46 23.23
C LEU A 5 15.54 -19.20 24.05
N ASP A 6 15.05 -18.06 23.55
CA ASP A 6 14.97 -16.81 24.32
C ASP A 6 13.87 -16.89 25.40
N PRO A 7 13.73 -15.87 26.29
CA PRO A 7 12.68 -15.85 27.31
C PRO A 7 11.26 -15.88 26.74
N GLN A 8 11.06 -15.49 25.49
CA GLN A 8 9.79 -15.52 24.77
C GLN A 8 9.53 -16.85 24.07
N GLY A 9 10.48 -17.79 24.13
CA GLY A 9 10.35 -19.12 23.55
C GLY A 9 10.75 -19.21 22.08
N ASN A 10 11.32 -18.18 21.49
CA ASN A 10 11.82 -18.20 20.10
C ASN A 10 13.20 -18.87 20.03
N ILE A 11 13.47 -19.54 18.92
CA ILE A 11 14.80 -20.13 18.67
C ILE A 11 15.78 -18.98 18.40
N CYS A 12 16.79 -18.86 19.26
CA CYS A 12 17.88 -17.93 19.10
C CYS A 12 19.23 -18.61 18.81
N GLY A 13 19.26 -19.94 18.78
CA GLY A 13 20.45 -20.72 18.42
C GLY A 13 20.21 -22.22 18.44
N GLU A 14 21.23 -22.98 18.03
CA GLU A 14 21.25 -24.42 18.04
C GLU A 14 22.53 -24.93 18.72
N SER A 15 22.48 -26.13 19.34
CA SER A 15 23.61 -26.80 19.93
C SER A 15 23.54 -28.29 19.65
N LEU A 16 24.72 -28.93 19.52
CA LEU A 16 24.83 -30.38 19.44
C LEU A 16 24.77 -31.01 20.83
N ASP A 17 25.25 -30.30 21.85
CA ASP A 17 25.37 -30.77 23.21
C ASP A 17 24.43 -30.04 24.16
N LEU A 18 24.04 -30.73 25.24
CA LEU A 18 23.31 -30.15 26.35
C LEU A 18 24.27 -29.34 27.22
N PHE A 19 23.96 -28.06 27.44
CA PHE A 19 24.71 -27.16 28.32
C PHE A 19 23.75 -26.23 29.07
N THR A 20 24.25 -25.53 30.07
CA THR A 20 23.46 -24.50 30.76
C THR A 20 23.56 -23.19 30.00
N PRO A 21 22.48 -22.72 29.35
CA PRO A 21 22.53 -21.48 28.60
C PRO A 21 22.62 -20.26 29.53
N ALA A 22 22.96 -19.11 28.95
CA ALA A 22 23.00 -17.83 29.68
C ALA A 22 21.64 -17.51 30.31
N GLU A 23 21.64 -16.64 31.32
CA GLU A 23 20.46 -16.26 32.08
C GLU A 23 19.28 -15.82 31.17
N GLY A 24 18.08 -16.28 31.49
CA GLY A 24 16.88 -16.01 30.72
C GLY A 24 16.69 -16.86 29.44
N ARG A 25 17.65 -17.71 29.10
CA ARG A 25 17.55 -18.68 28.00
C ARG A 25 17.31 -20.09 28.49
N ARG A 26 16.71 -20.91 27.65
CA ARG A 26 16.54 -22.36 27.93
C ARG A 26 16.95 -23.20 26.73
N ILE A 27 17.39 -24.40 26.99
CA ILE A 27 17.76 -25.38 25.96
C ILE A 27 16.71 -26.49 25.95
N VAL A 28 16.25 -26.86 24.75
CA VAL A 28 15.21 -27.88 24.54
C VAL A 28 15.68 -28.83 23.45
N ALA A 29 15.46 -30.12 23.63
CA ALA A 29 15.75 -31.09 22.57
C ALA A 29 14.85 -30.74 21.34
N LYS A 30 15.42 -30.91 20.15
CA LYS A 30 14.64 -30.64 18.91
C LYS A 30 13.37 -31.47 18.80
N SER A 31 13.42 -32.73 19.35
CA SER A 31 12.25 -33.62 19.42
C SER A 31 11.12 -33.10 20.31
N ASP A 32 11.47 -32.31 21.32
CA ASP A 32 10.54 -31.84 22.36
C ASP A 32 10.10 -30.38 22.15
N TYR A 33 10.67 -29.75 21.14
CA TYR A 33 10.31 -28.38 20.81
C TYR A 33 8.97 -28.35 20.04
N SER A 34 7.99 -27.77 20.67
CA SER A 34 6.72 -27.40 20.02
C SER A 34 6.60 -25.88 20.03
N PRO A 35 6.58 -25.22 18.86
CA PRO A 35 6.33 -23.79 18.81
C PRO A 35 4.99 -23.45 19.45
N ASP A 36 4.92 -22.37 20.21
CA ASP A 36 3.63 -21.86 20.70
C ASP A 36 2.73 -21.49 19.49
N PRO A 37 1.59 -22.16 19.31
CA PRO A 37 0.70 -21.90 18.17
C PRO A 37 0.21 -20.44 18.13
N ALA A 38 0.02 -19.81 19.29
CA ALA A 38 -0.43 -18.41 19.36
C ALA A 38 0.69 -17.46 18.93
N ALA A 39 1.92 -17.70 19.36
CA ALA A 39 3.08 -16.92 18.92
C ALA A 39 3.35 -17.12 17.41
N ALA A 40 3.21 -18.34 16.90
CA ALA A 40 3.35 -18.65 15.48
C ALA A 40 2.30 -17.92 14.63
N LEU A 41 1.03 -17.94 15.06
CA LEU A 41 -0.06 -17.23 14.39
C LEU A 41 0.16 -15.71 14.41
N SER A 42 0.56 -15.15 15.56
CA SER A 42 0.84 -13.71 15.69
C SER A 42 1.95 -13.27 14.72
N LYS A 43 3.05 -14.01 14.66
CA LYS A 43 4.15 -13.75 13.72
C LYS A 43 3.71 -13.85 12.26
N ALA A 44 2.90 -14.87 11.93
CA ALA A 44 2.37 -15.04 10.58
C ALA A 44 1.41 -13.91 10.18
N LYS A 45 0.56 -13.43 11.10
CA LYS A 45 -0.30 -12.26 10.88
C LYS A 45 0.52 -11.01 10.59
N ALA A 46 1.57 -10.74 11.38
CA ALA A 46 2.45 -9.59 11.15
C ALA A 46 3.12 -9.65 9.76
N ALA A 47 3.61 -10.82 9.35
CA ALA A 47 4.16 -11.02 8.01
C ALA A 47 3.12 -10.79 6.90
N LYS A 48 1.88 -11.25 7.09
CA LYS A 48 0.79 -11.08 6.12
C LYS A 48 0.33 -9.62 6.01
N LEU A 49 0.30 -8.88 7.12
CA LEU A 49 0.04 -7.43 7.12
C LEU A 49 1.12 -6.67 6.34
N HIS A 50 2.38 -7.04 6.53
CA HIS A 50 3.49 -6.46 5.76
C HIS A 50 3.39 -6.77 4.26
N GLU A 51 3.03 -8.02 3.90
CA GLU A 51 2.75 -8.41 2.51
C GLU A 51 1.64 -7.53 1.91
N ALA A 52 0.53 -7.33 2.64
CA ALA A 52 -0.57 -6.49 2.18
C ALA A 52 -0.14 -5.04 1.94
N ALA A 53 0.62 -4.45 2.87
CA ALA A 53 1.11 -3.08 2.75
C ALA A 53 2.08 -2.92 1.56
N THR A 54 3.03 -3.85 1.41
CA THR A 54 4.01 -3.83 0.30
C THR A 54 3.33 -4.00 -1.05
N ALA A 55 2.36 -4.92 -1.15
CA ALA A 55 1.61 -5.14 -2.37
C ALA A 55 0.73 -3.93 -2.74
N ALA A 56 0.15 -3.23 -1.75
CA ALA A 56 -0.61 -1.99 -1.96
C ALA A 56 0.27 -0.89 -2.56
N GLN A 57 1.43 -0.65 -1.95
CA GLN A 57 2.37 0.36 -2.43
C GLN A 57 2.84 0.04 -3.85
N GLY A 58 3.29 -1.20 -4.09
CA GLY A 58 3.74 -1.61 -5.43
C GLY A 58 2.63 -1.58 -6.49
N PHE A 59 1.36 -1.74 -6.09
CA PHE A 59 0.23 -1.56 -6.99
C PHE A 59 0.03 -0.10 -7.38
N ILE A 60 0.06 0.82 -6.40
CA ILE A 60 -0.05 2.28 -6.64
C ILE A 60 1.11 2.76 -7.51
N ASP A 61 2.35 2.39 -7.17
CA ASP A 61 3.55 2.81 -7.89
C ASP A 61 3.47 2.43 -9.37
N ARG A 62 3.06 1.20 -9.64
CA ARG A 62 2.91 0.69 -11.01
C ARG A 62 1.78 1.35 -11.78
N VAL A 63 0.59 1.50 -11.16
CA VAL A 63 -0.58 2.09 -11.83
C VAL A 63 -0.40 3.58 -12.08
N ALA A 64 0.19 4.30 -11.13
CA ALA A 64 0.47 5.74 -11.25
C ALA A 64 1.78 6.05 -11.97
N GLY A 65 2.60 5.04 -12.30
CA GLY A 65 3.90 5.22 -12.98
C GLY A 65 4.92 5.98 -12.15
N LEU A 66 4.91 5.79 -10.82
CA LEU A 66 5.72 6.62 -9.90
C LEU A 66 7.23 6.37 -10.05
N ASP A 67 7.63 5.18 -10.43
CA ASP A 67 9.02 4.76 -10.68
C ASP A 67 9.66 5.42 -11.91
N THR A 68 8.84 5.94 -12.81
CA THR A 68 9.31 6.66 -14.02
C THR A 68 9.47 8.17 -13.81
N VAL A 69 9.05 8.70 -12.65
CA VAL A 69 9.04 10.15 -12.37
C VAL A 69 10.08 10.48 -11.29
N PRO A 70 10.97 11.46 -11.54
CA PRO A 70 11.97 11.89 -10.57
C PRO A 70 11.33 12.35 -9.24
N PRO A 71 11.99 12.10 -8.08
CA PRO A 71 11.45 12.48 -6.77
C PRO A 71 11.04 13.95 -6.66
N PHE A 72 11.90 14.89 -7.12
CA PHE A 72 11.61 16.33 -7.04
C PHE A 72 10.33 16.74 -7.78
N GLU A 73 10.01 16.05 -8.88
CA GLU A 73 8.78 16.31 -9.64
C GLU A 73 7.56 15.80 -8.87
N ARG A 74 7.65 14.61 -8.28
CA ARG A 74 6.59 14.04 -7.42
C ARG A 74 6.31 14.90 -6.20
N ASP A 75 7.36 15.48 -5.59
CA ASP A 75 7.25 16.35 -4.42
C ASP A 75 6.41 17.62 -4.71
N SER A 76 6.37 18.07 -5.97
CA SER A 76 5.57 19.21 -6.39
C SER A 76 4.10 18.88 -6.67
N TRP A 77 3.72 17.61 -6.78
CA TRP A 77 2.38 17.21 -7.22
C TRP A 77 1.26 17.65 -6.27
N ALA A 78 1.52 17.60 -4.95
CA ALA A 78 0.55 18.05 -3.96
C ALA A 78 0.21 19.54 -4.16
N SER A 79 1.21 20.36 -4.39
CA SER A 79 1.03 21.79 -4.66
C SER A 79 0.34 22.05 -6.01
N GLN A 80 0.71 21.30 -7.06
CA GLN A 80 0.03 21.38 -8.37
C GLN A 80 -1.45 20.98 -8.25
N ALA A 81 -1.76 19.95 -7.44
CA ALA A 81 -3.14 19.52 -7.20
C ALA A 81 -3.96 20.58 -6.48
N LEU A 82 -3.39 21.23 -5.45
CA LEU A 82 -4.06 22.33 -4.74
C LEU A 82 -4.34 23.51 -5.65
N GLU A 83 -3.38 23.92 -6.47
CA GLU A 83 -3.58 25.00 -7.45
C GLU A 83 -4.66 24.63 -8.47
N ALA A 84 -4.65 23.41 -9.00
CA ALA A 84 -5.65 22.97 -9.97
C ALA A 84 -7.07 22.91 -9.36
N GLN A 85 -7.18 22.49 -8.10
CA GLN A 85 -8.45 22.48 -7.38
C GLN A 85 -8.95 23.88 -7.07
N ALA A 86 -8.06 24.78 -6.64
CA ALA A 86 -8.41 26.18 -6.40
C ALA A 86 -8.93 26.86 -7.69
N TRP A 87 -8.23 26.64 -8.81
CA TRP A 87 -8.66 27.15 -10.11
C TRP A 87 -9.99 26.55 -10.58
N ALA A 88 -10.25 25.28 -10.30
CA ALA A 88 -11.53 24.66 -10.64
C ALA A 88 -12.70 25.25 -9.85
N ALA A 89 -12.44 25.68 -8.61
CA ALA A 89 -13.45 26.34 -7.77
C ALA A 89 -13.61 27.82 -8.12
N ASP A 90 -12.53 28.49 -8.51
CA ASP A 90 -12.47 29.90 -8.89
C ASP A 90 -11.46 30.08 -10.04
N HIS A 91 -11.94 30.36 -11.24
CA HIS A 91 -11.10 30.49 -12.42
C HIS A 91 -10.13 31.69 -12.38
N ASP A 92 -10.33 32.62 -11.45
CA ASP A 92 -9.43 33.75 -11.19
C ASP A 92 -8.32 33.40 -10.19
N ALA A 93 -8.35 32.20 -9.59
CA ALA A 93 -7.32 31.73 -8.65
C ALA A 93 -5.94 31.67 -9.32
N GLU A 94 -4.94 32.24 -8.63
CA GLU A 94 -3.55 32.18 -9.08
C GLU A 94 -3.00 30.75 -8.98
N THR A 95 -2.25 30.34 -10.02
CA THR A 95 -1.63 29.01 -10.11
C THR A 95 -0.16 29.14 -10.52
N PRO A 96 0.71 29.69 -9.65
CA PRO A 96 2.08 30.07 -10.01
C PRO A 96 2.95 28.86 -10.40
N ILE A 97 2.79 27.69 -9.75
CA ILE A 97 3.54 26.48 -10.07
C ILE A 97 3.12 25.97 -11.44
N LEU A 98 1.82 25.84 -11.68
CA LEU A 98 1.30 25.40 -12.98
C LEU A 98 1.65 26.39 -14.09
N ALA A 99 1.62 27.70 -13.83
CA ALA A 99 2.04 28.72 -14.78
C ALA A 99 3.53 28.61 -15.13
N GLY A 100 4.38 28.38 -14.14
CA GLY A 100 5.80 28.14 -14.35
C GLY A 100 6.08 26.92 -15.22
N ILE A 101 5.39 25.81 -14.92
CA ILE A 101 5.51 24.55 -15.70
C ILE A 101 4.99 24.76 -17.12
N ALA A 102 3.82 25.40 -17.29
CA ALA A 102 3.22 25.67 -18.60
C ALA A 102 4.16 26.48 -19.49
N LYS A 103 4.74 27.56 -18.93
CA LYS A 103 5.73 28.40 -19.59
C LYS A 103 6.98 27.63 -20.02
N ALA A 104 7.53 26.82 -19.12
CA ALA A 104 8.73 26.02 -19.40
C ALA A 104 8.49 24.94 -20.48
N ARG A 105 7.27 24.38 -20.54
CA ARG A 105 6.87 23.36 -21.52
C ARG A 105 6.35 23.94 -22.84
N GLY A 106 6.06 25.23 -22.91
CA GLY A 106 5.42 25.85 -24.07
C GLY A 106 3.99 25.36 -24.34
N VAL A 107 3.23 25.05 -23.27
CA VAL A 107 1.84 24.59 -23.36
C VAL A 107 0.86 25.64 -22.81
N PRO A 108 -0.39 25.69 -23.27
CA PRO A 108 -1.42 26.59 -22.71
C PRO A 108 -1.64 26.26 -21.22
N LEU A 109 -1.74 27.31 -20.39
CA LEU A 109 -1.89 27.17 -18.95
C LEU A 109 -3.19 26.43 -18.57
N ASP A 110 -4.29 26.76 -19.20
CA ASP A 110 -5.59 26.13 -18.89
C ASP A 110 -5.59 24.64 -19.23
N THR A 111 -4.97 24.25 -20.34
CA THR A 111 -4.77 22.84 -20.68
C THR A 111 -3.95 22.10 -19.60
N LEU A 112 -2.96 22.77 -19.00
CA LEU A 112 -2.17 22.17 -17.91
C LEU A 112 -2.97 22.07 -16.62
N ARG A 113 -3.76 23.10 -16.28
CA ARG A 113 -4.67 23.13 -15.13
C ARG A 113 -5.70 21.98 -15.19
N GLU A 114 -6.37 21.83 -16.31
CA GLU A 114 -7.32 20.72 -16.55
C GLU A 114 -6.67 19.35 -16.40
N ARG A 115 -5.49 19.15 -16.98
CA ARG A 115 -4.74 17.89 -16.89
C ARG A 115 -4.27 17.60 -15.47
N ALA A 116 -3.79 18.63 -14.75
CA ALA A 116 -3.37 18.49 -13.36
C ALA A 116 -4.56 18.12 -12.46
N LEU A 117 -5.71 18.74 -12.65
CA LEU A 117 -6.93 18.42 -11.93
C LEU A 117 -7.39 16.97 -12.20
N ALA A 118 -7.47 16.57 -13.46
CA ALA A 118 -7.88 15.23 -13.85
C ALA A 118 -6.92 14.16 -13.26
N LYS A 119 -5.60 14.40 -13.33
CA LYS A 119 -4.58 13.51 -12.77
C LYS A 119 -4.68 13.42 -11.26
N SER A 120 -4.87 14.55 -10.56
CA SER A 120 -5.06 14.60 -9.10
C SER A 120 -6.29 13.82 -8.67
N ASN A 121 -7.43 14.02 -9.33
CA ASN A 121 -8.66 13.30 -9.03
C ASN A 121 -8.52 11.78 -9.25
N ALA A 122 -7.88 11.38 -10.35
CA ALA A 122 -7.62 9.97 -10.63
C ALA A 122 -6.70 9.32 -9.59
N TYR A 123 -5.64 10.02 -9.17
CA TYR A 123 -4.73 9.54 -8.13
C TYR A 123 -5.43 9.44 -6.76
N THR A 124 -6.25 10.42 -6.41
CA THR A 124 -7.06 10.39 -5.18
C THR A 124 -8.02 9.20 -5.17
N ALA A 125 -8.72 8.96 -6.27
CA ALA A 125 -9.63 7.81 -6.39
C ALA A 125 -8.89 6.47 -6.29
N LEU A 126 -7.72 6.35 -6.94
CA LEU A 126 -6.86 5.17 -6.87
C LEU A 126 -6.41 4.90 -5.43
N THR A 127 -5.84 5.91 -4.77
CA THR A 127 -5.29 5.75 -3.41
C THR A 127 -6.39 5.46 -2.40
N ALA A 128 -7.55 6.09 -2.49
CA ALA A 128 -8.70 5.81 -1.64
C ALA A 128 -9.19 4.36 -1.81
N SER A 129 -9.31 3.89 -3.06
CA SER A 129 -9.72 2.52 -3.35
C SER A 129 -8.72 1.49 -2.81
N VAL A 130 -7.41 1.70 -3.04
CA VAL A 130 -6.37 0.78 -2.56
C VAL A 130 -6.27 0.80 -1.04
N ALA A 131 -6.42 1.97 -0.39
CA ALA A 131 -6.47 2.07 1.06
C ALA A 131 -7.64 1.26 1.66
N GLY A 132 -8.84 1.37 1.08
CA GLY A 132 -10.00 0.59 1.50
C GLY A 132 -9.78 -0.92 1.33
N GLN A 133 -9.23 -1.36 0.19
CA GLN A 133 -8.89 -2.77 -0.03
C GLN A 133 -7.85 -3.26 0.99
N ARG A 134 -6.81 -2.47 1.30
CA ARG A 134 -5.80 -2.81 2.30
C ARG A 134 -6.42 -2.99 3.70
N GLN A 135 -7.30 -2.06 4.11
CA GLN A 135 -8.00 -2.16 5.38
C GLN A 135 -8.89 -3.43 5.44
N ALA A 136 -9.58 -3.76 4.36
CA ALA A 136 -10.35 -4.99 4.28
C ALA A 136 -9.49 -6.26 4.39
N PHE A 137 -8.26 -6.27 3.86
CA PHE A 137 -7.31 -7.35 4.11
C PHE A 137 -6.85 -7.37 5.57
N GLU A 138 -6.56 -6.22 6.17
CA GLU A 138 -6.16 -6.08 7.58
C GLU A 138 -7.23 -6.67 8.51
N ASP A 139 -8.50 -6.33 8.30
CA ASP A 139 -9.62 -6.87 9.07
C ASP A 139 -9.69 -8.41 8.97
N ARG A 140 -9.56 -8.96 7.76
CA ARG A 140 -9.56 -10.41 7.53
C ARG A 140 -8.37 -11.11 8.19
N ILE A 141 -7.17 -10.51 8.13
CA ILE A 141 -5.96 -11.03 8.76
C ILE A 141 -6.12 -11.04 10.29
N HIS A 142 -6.67 -9.97 10.86
CA HIS A 142 -6.91 -9.92 12.31
C HIS A 142 -7.97 -10.94 12.75
N ALA A 143 -9.00 -11.16 11.94
CA ALA A 143 -10.06 -12.12 12.23
C ALA A 143 -9.64 -13.60 12.07
N ALA A 144 -8.56 -13.90 11.35
CA ALA A 144 -8.07 -15.27 11.16
C ALA A 144 -7.77 -15.95 12.50
N GLY A 145 -8.40 -17.07 12.80
CA GLY A 145 -8.25 -17.81 14.07
C GLY A 145 -7.04 -18.75 14.10
N ASP A 146 -6.55 -19.16 12.93
CA ASP A 146 -5.46 -20.12 12.77
C ASP A 146 -4.64 -19.85 11.49
N LEU A 147 -3.59 -20.65 11.29
CA LEU A 147 -2.69 -20.51 10.14
C LEU A 147 -3.36 -20.90 8.82
N ASP A 148 -4.33 -21.82 8.82
CA ASP A 148 -5.02 -22.26 7.61
C ASP A 148 -5.97 -21.14 7.11
N ALA A 149 -6.75 -20.56 8.02
CA ALA A 149 -7.59 -19.38 7.73
C ALA A 149 -6.77 -18.20 7.24
N LEU A 150 -5.59 -17.96 7.85
CA LEU A 150 -4.67 -16.92 7.42
C LEU A 150 -4.08 -17.21 6.03
N GLY A 151 -3.72 -18.47 5.77
CA GLY A 151 -3.18 -18.93 4.49
C GLY A 151 -4.17 -18.80 3.33
N ALA A 152 -5.46 -18.93 3.60
CA ALA A 152 -6.53 -18.76 2.62
C ALA A 152 -6.71 -17.30 2.13
N ILE A 153 -6.11 -16.31 2.84
CA ILE A 153 -6.18 -14.91 2.46
C ILE A 153 -5.20 -14.63 1.32
N THR A 154 -5.74 -14.49 0.11
CA THR A 154 -4.97 -14.07 -1.08
C THR A 154 -5.03 -12.55 -1.20
N ILE A 155 -3.86 -11.90 -1.24
CA ILE A 155 -3.75 -10.45 -1.36
C ILE A 155 -3.62 -10.08 -2.83
N ARG A 156 -4.65 -9.38 -3.36
CA ARG A 156 -4.67 -8.84 -4.72
C ARG A 156 -5.41 -7.51 -4.72
N TYR A 157 -4.78 -6.49 -5.31
CA TYR A 157 -5.40 -5.17 -5.50
C TYR A 157 -5.96 -5.04 -6.91
N ALA A 158 -7.09 -4.35 -7.02
CA ALA A 158 -7.75 -4.07 -8.28
C ALA A 158 -7.99 -2.57 -8.44
N LEU A 159 -8.07 -2.13 -9.70
CA LEU A 159 -8.48 -0.76 -9.99
C LEU A 159 -9.92 -0.52 -9.50
N PRO A 160 -10.23 0.72 -9.05
CA PRO A 160 -11.60 1.08 -8.76
C PRO A 160 -12.46 0.86 -10.01
N LEU A 161 -13.63 0.24 -9.83
CA LEU A 161 -14.63 0.21 -10.87
C LEU A 161 -15.06 1.66 -11.10
N LEU A 162 -14.63 2.25 -12.20
CA LEU A 162 -15.19 3.53 -12.62
C LEU A 162 -16.69 3.27 -12.88
N PRO A 163 -17.60 4.10 -12.34
CA PRO A 163 -19.00 4.01 -12.75
C PRO A 163 -19.03 4.13 -14.27
N MET A 164 -19.57 3.11 -14.95
CA MET A 164 -19.85 3.21 -16.36
C MET A 164 -20.72 4.44 -16.54
N MET A 165 -20.18 5.47 -17.20
CA MET A 165 -21.02 6.55 -17.71
C MET A 165 -22.12 5.88 -18.53
N PRO A 166 -23.41 6.18 -18.25
CA PRO A 166 -24.45 5.68 -19.13
C PRO A 166 -24.07 6.10 -20.55
N ALA A 167 -24.07 5.13 -21.45
CA ALA A 167 -23.88 5.41 -22.87
C ALA A 167 -24.86 6.55 -23.21
N THR A 168 -24.33 7.70 -23.58
CA THR A 168 -25.15 8.76 -24.16
C THR A 168 -25.74 8.13 -25.43
N ASP A 169 -27.02 7.82 -25.34
CA ASP A 169 -27.83 7.40 -26.45
C ASP A 169 -27.68 8.49 -27.51
N ALA A 170 -26.88 8.22 -28.52
CA ALA A 170 -26.81 9.02 -29.71
C ALA A 170 -28.13 8.78 -30.46
N GLY A 171 -29.20 9.36 -29.90
CA GLY A 171 -30.50 9.45 -30.52
C GLY A 171 -30.31 10.05 -31.89
N GLY A 172 -30.43 9.20 -32.90
CA GLY A 172 -30.60 9.65 -34.25
C GLY A 172 -31.88 10.50 -34.36
N GLU A 173 -31.74 11.60 -35.01
CA GLU A 173 -32.88 12.24 -35.65
C GLU A 173 -32.52 12.50 -37.10
N ALA A 174 -33.46 12.01 -37.92
CA ALA A 174 -33.54 12.11 -39.35
C ALA A 174 -33.72 13.56 -39.81
#